data_2dd8bd19fb6feb43ff83426660f63324
#
_entry.id   2dd8bd19fb6feb43ff83426660f63324
#
_cell.length_a   1.000
_cell.length_b   1.000
_cell.length_c   1.000
_cell.angle_alpha   90.00
_cell.angle_beta   90.00
_cell.angle_gamma   90.00
#
_symmetry.space_group_name_H-M   'P 1'
#
loop_
_entity.id
_entity.type
_entity.pdbx_description
1 polymer ?
#
loop_
_entity_poly.entity_id
_entity_poly.type
_entity_poly.pdbx_seq_one_letter_code
_entity_poly.pdbx_strand_id
1 'polypeptide(L)'
;MEGGEEKKSLNFVEQIVEGDLRQGKNNGRIQTRFPPEPNGYLHIGHAKAICMDFGIAQKYGGVCNLRFDDTNPTKEDTEYVDAIREDIEWLGFHWGDIYYASDYFERLYQFAEELIRAGHAYVDEQTAEEIAAQKGTPTTPGVASPFRDRPAEESLDLFHRMNAGEFEEGAMILRAKIDMASPNMHFRDPIIYRIIKVPHHRTGTKWGVYPMYDFAHGQSDFFEGVTHSICTLEFEVHRPLYDYFVDLLKKVEPDHEANYRPRQIEFNRLNLTYTMMSKRKLLQLVQEGHVAGWDDPRMPTVCGLRRRGYTPESIRGFIDKIGYTKYDGIIDMALLEHAVREDLNRRALRGSAVLDPIRLVITNYPEGQTEEMSFLNNPEDPESDSHIIRFSRELFIEAEDFMEDAPKKYFRMTPGQEVRLKSAYIVRCTGCKKDADGRVVEVYAEYDPETLSGRPESNRKVKGTIHWVSAIDSVEAEVRLYDRLFVDENPAEAGKEKSLSELLNPDSLRIVTHARVEPFLAEAKQGEYYQFQRVGYFCLDPDSRPDHLVFNRTVSLKDTWKKVNK
;
A
#
# COMPACT_ATOMS: atom_id res chain seq x y z
N MET A 1 25.75 19.59 -24.13
CA MET A 1 24.79 18.77 -24.87
C MET A 1 23.57 18.67 -23.98
N GLU A 2 22.53 19.38 -24.33
CA GLU A 2 21.25 19.37 -23.58
C GLU A 2 20.66 17.97 -23.67
N GLY A 3 20.54 17.31 -22.53
CA GLY A 3 19.83 16.06 -22.42
C GLY A 3 18.35 16.33 -22.71
N GLY A 4 17.87 15.91 -23.86
CA GLY A 4 16.44 15.92 -24.16
C GLY A 4 15.73 15.04 -23.14
N GLU A 5 14.93 15.64 -22.27
CA GLU A 5 13.93 14.93 -21.50
C GLU A 5 13.04 14.18 -22.51
N GLU A 6 13.10 12.85 -22.49
CA GLU A 6 12.12 12.03 -23.18
C GLU A 6 10.74 12.46 -22.69
N LYS A 7 9.96 13.13 -23.54
CA LYS A 7 8.58 13.49 -23.21
C LYS A 7 7.81 12.20 -22.96
N LYS A 8 7.58 11.88 -21.69
CA LYS A 8 6.75 10.76 -21.27
C LYS A 8 5.38 10.89 -21.95
N SER A 9 4.92 9.82 -22.58
CA SER A 9 3.61 9.82 -23.23
C SER A 9 2.51 10.01 -22.18
N LEU A 10 1.53 10.85 -22.49
CA LEU A 10 0.39 11.09 -21.62
C LEU A 10 -0.44 9.82 -21.45
N ASN A 11 -0.81 9.49 -20.23
CA ASN A 11 -1.83 8.47 -20.00
C ASN A 11 -3.22 8.96 -20.45
N PHE A 12 -4.20 8.07 -20.53
CA PHE A 12 -5.51 8.43 -21.07
C PHE A 12 -6.29 9.45 -20.21
N VAL A 13 -6.07 9.47 -18.88
CA VAL A 13 -6.69 10.47 -17.99
C VAL A 13 -6.09 11.85 -18.27
N GLU A 14 -4.77 11.94 -18.39
CA GLU A 14 -4.07 13.15 -18.76
C GLU A 14 -4.52 13.69 -20.13
N GLN A 15 -4.73 12.78 -21.10
CA GLN A 15 -5.26 13.15 -22.43
C GLN A 15 -6.67 13.76 -22.33
N ILE A 16 -7.53 13.23 -21.45
CA ILE A 16 -8.86 13.77 -21.18
C ILE A 16 -8.75 15.16 -20.56
N VAL A 17 -7.91 15.31 -19.52
CA VAL A 17 -7.70 16.60 -18.83
C VAL A 17 -7.20 17.66 -19.80
N GLU A 18 -6.19 17.35 -20.62
CA GLU A 18 -5.68 18.29 -21.63
C GLU A 18 -6.71 18.62 -22.72
N GLY A 19 -7.53 17.64 -23.08
CA GLY A 19 -8.65 17.87 -24.00
C GLY A 19 -9.68 18.84 -23.43
N ASP A 20 -10.03 18.68 -22.17
CA ASP A 20 -10.99 19.53 -21.46
C ASP A 20 -10.44 20.96 -21.24
N LEU A 21 -9.15 21.09 -20.93
CA LEU A 21 -8.45 22.39 -20.85
C LEU A 21 -8.44 23.13 -22.19
N ARG A 22 -8.11 22.43 -23.29
CA ARG A 22 -8.14 23.03 -24.65
C ARG A 22 -9.53 23.50 -25.08
N GLN A 23 -10.58 22.84 -24.56
CA GLN A 23 -11.98 23.23 -24.81
C GLN A 23 -12.48 24.31 -23.84
N GLY A 24 -11.66 24.79 -22.92
CA GLY A 24 -12.03 25.77 -21.89
C GLY A 24 -13.09 25.29 -20.90
N LYS A 25 -13.29 23.98 -20.76
CA LYS A 25 -14.24 23.43 -19.79
C LYS A 25 -13.86 23.83 -18.37
N ASN A 26 -14.87 23.97 -17.52
CA ASN A 26 -14.72 24.37 -16.12
C ASN A 26 -13.86 25.64 -15.94
N ASN A 27 -13.87 26.55 -16.93
CA ASN A 27 -13.06 27.77 -16.97
C ASN A 27 -11.55 27.53 -16.81
N GLY A 28 -11.05 26.38 -17.31
CA GLY A 28 -9.65 25.96 -17.20
C GLY A 28 -9.24 25.50 -15.80
N ARG A 29 -10.17 25.34 -14.88
CA ARG A 29 -9.92 24.89 -13.52
C ARG A 29 -9.76 23.37 -13.48
N ILE A 30 -8.79 22.88 -12.69
CA ILE A 30 -8.60 21.46 -12.39
C ILE A 30 -8.78 21.28 -10.89
N GLN A 31 -9.76 20.49 -10.52
CA GLN A 31 -10.00 20.07 -9.14
C GLN A 31 -10.41 18.62 -9.11
N THR A 32 -9.63 17.84 -8.39
CA THR A 32 -9.87 16.42 -8.10
C THR A 32 -10.20 16.22 -6.62
N ARG A 33 -10.50 15.01 -6.25
CA ARG A 33 -10.65 14.63 -4.83
C ARG A 33 -10.31 13.15 -4.64
N PHE A 34 -9.81 12.80 -3.48
CA PHE A 34 -9.72 11.43 -3.00
C PHE A 34 -10.82 11.20 -1.96
N PRO A 35 -11.79 10.29 -2.22
CA PRO A 35 -12.99 10.14 -1.39
C PRO A 35 -13.00 8.80 -0.61
N PRO A 36 -12.11 8.57 0.37
CA PRO A 36 -12.11 7.31 1.09
C PRO A 36 -13.31 7.20 2.05
N GLU A 37 -13.88 5.99 2.18
CA GLU A 37 -14.75 5.67 3.30
C GLU A 37 -13.90 5.49 4.57
N PRO A 38 -14.23 6.14 5.70
CA PRO A 38 -13.46 6.00 6.95
C PRO A 38 -13.83 4.70 7.70
N ASN A 39 -13.69 3.55 7.03
CA ASN A 39 -14.10 2.22 7.49
C ASN A 39 -12.96 1.19 7.45
N GLY A 40 -11.71 1.63 7.38
CA GLY A 40 -10.53 0.77 7.37
C GLY A 40 -9.27 1.49 6.93
N TYR A 41 -8.14 0.86 7.13
CA TYR A 41 -6.83 1.36 6.70
C TYR A 41 -6.67 1.31 5.19
N LEU A 42 -5.90 2.26 4.64
CA LEU A 42 -5.55 2.28 3.23
C LEU A 42 -4.60 1.13 2.88
N HIS A 43 -4.76 0.57 1.70
CA HIS A 43 -3.84 -0.42 1.14
C HIS A 43 -3.20 0.11 -0.17
N ILE A 44 -2.24 -0.62 -0.72
CA ILE A 44 -1.50 -0.21 -1.93
C ILE A 44 -2.41 0.07 -3.15
N GLY A 45 -3.59 -0.53 -3.21
CA GLY A 45 -4.59 -0.21 -4.23
C GLY A 45 -5.10 1.23 -4.12
N HIS A 46 -5.29 1.73 -2.89
CA HIS A 46 -5.63 3.14 -2.64
C HIS A 46 -4.46 4.08 -2.97
N ALA A 47 -3.21 3.65 -2.73
CA ALA A 47 -2.04 4.44 -3.12
C ALA A 47 -2.03 4.74 -4.63
N LYS A 48 -2.50 3.80 -5.47
CA LYS A 48 -2.65 4.03 -6.91
C LYS A 48 -3.67 5.13 -7.22
N ALA A 49 -4.82 5.15 -6.53
CA ALA A 49 -5.83 6.19 -6.68
C ALA A 49 -5.30 7.55 -6.18
N ILE A 50 -4.66 7.57 -5.02
CA ILE A 50 -4.02 8.78 -4.46
C ILE A 50 -3.01 9.36 -5.45
N CYS A 51 -2.12 8.55 -6.01
CA CYS A 51 -1.15 9.00 -7.01
C CYS A 51 -1.83 9.58 -8.26
N MET A 52 -3.00 9.07 -8.67
CA MET A 52 -3.76 9.61 -9.79
C MET A 52 -4.43 10.94 -9.41
N ASP A 53 -5.22 10.96 -8.36
CA ASP A 53 -6.04 12.12 -7.97
C ASP A 53 -5.16 13.32 -7.64
N PHE A 54 -4.17 13.14 -6.78
CA PHE A 54 -3.21 14.19 -6.40
C PHE A 54 -2.24 14.51 -7.53
N GLY A 55 -1.78 13.50 -8.26
CA GLY A 55 -0.83 13.68 -9.37
C GLY A 55 -1.40 14.52 -10.51
N ILE A 56 -2.67 14.33 -10.88
CA ILE A 56 -3.37 15.16 -11.86
C ILE A 56 -3.46 16.60 -11.37
N ALA A 57 -3.89 16.82 -10.13
CA ALA A 57 -3.97 18.16 -9.56
C ALA A 57 -2.60 18.86 -9.58
N GLN A 58 -1.55 18.21 -9.09
CA GLN A 58 -0.19 18.76 -9.06
C GLN A 58 0.33 19.09 -10.48
N LYS A 59 0.16 18.16 -11.42
CA LYS A 59 0.68 18.31 -12.78
C LYS A 59 0.07 19.49 -13.53
N TYR A 60 -1.21 19.75 -13.30
CA TYR A 60 -1.95 20.81 -14.01
C TYR A 60 -2.21 22.05 -13.15
N GLY A 61 -1.51 22.21 -12.03
CA GLY A 61 -1.61 23.39 -11.17
C GLY A 61 -2.98 23.57 -10.51
N GLY A 62 -3.69 22.45 -10.30
CA GLY A 62 -5.00 22.39 -9.66
C GLY A 62 -4.93 22.02 -8.18
N VAL A 63 -6.07 21.64 -7.62
CA VAL A 63 -6.23 21.25 -6.22
C VAL A 63 -6.82 19.84 -6.14
N CYS A 64 -6.33 19.02 -5.22
CA CYS A 64 -6.97 17.77 -4.82
C CYS A 64 -7.46 17.91 -3.39
N ASN A 65 -8.75 17.67 -3.15
CA ASN A 65 -9.34 17.69 -1.83
C ASN A 65 -9.43 16.27 -1.24
N LEU A 66 -9.47 16.18 0.08
CA LEU A 66 -9.78 14.96 0.80
C LEU A 66 -11.23 15.01 1.24
N ARG A 67 -12.06 14.08 0.76
CA ARG A 67 -13.45 13.96 1.21
C ARG A 67 -13.71 12.61 1.83
N PHE A 68 -14.02 12.57 3.10
CA PHE A 68 -14.46 11.35 3.75
C PHE A 68 -15.91 11.03 3.34
N ASP A 69 -16.10 9.88 2.69
CA ASP A 69 -17.44 9.38 2.38
C ASP A 69 -18.04 8.69 3.60
N ASP A 70 -18.61 9.48 4.46
CA ASP A 70 -19.23 9.09 5.73
C ASP A 70 -20.76 9.00 5.62
N THR A 71 -21.26 8.44 4.51
CA THR A 71 -22.70 8.24 4.27
C THR A 71 -23.28 7.07 5.05
N ASN A 72 -22.46 6.17 5.57
CA ASN A 72 -22.91 4.96 6.28
C ASN A 72 -22.48 4.95 7.76
N PRO A 73 -23.37 5.32 8.71
CA PRO A 73 -23.01 5.46 10.12
C PRO A 73 -22.59 4.16 10.82
N THR A 74 -22.82 3.00 10.21
CA THR A 74 -22.59 1.70 10.87
C THR A 74 -21.14 1.24 10.87
N LYS A 75 -20.23 1.92 10.16
CA LYS A 75 -18.87 1.40 9.87
C LYS A 75 -17.75 2.41 10.08
N GLU A 76 -18.06 3.61 10.52
CA GLU A 76 -17.13 4.74 10.51
C GLU A 76 -16.48 4.95 11.88
N ASP A 77 -15.15 5.19 11.88
CA ASP A 77 -14.38 5.44 13.09
C ASP A 77 -13.34 6.55 12.85
N THR A 78 -13.14 7.39 13.87
CA THR A 78 -12.13 8.46 13.86
C THR A 78 -10.70 7.93 13.73
N GLU A 79 -10.42 6.72 14.21
CA GLU A 79 -9.13 6.05 14.04
C GLU A 79 -8.75 5.94 12.55
N TYR A 80 -9.71 5.57 11.70
CA TYR A 80 -9.45 5.45 10.26
C TYR A 80 -9.25 6.79 9.57
N VAL A 81 -9.94 7.85 10.03
CA VAL A 81 -9.74 9.21 9.51
C VAL A 81 -8.30 9.67 9.73
N ASP A 82 -7.76 9.49 10.94
CA ASP A 82 -6.39 9.88 11.26
C ASP A 82 -5.36 9.04 10.51
N ALA A 83 -5.56 7.71 10.42
CA ALA A 83 -4.69 6.82 9.67
C ALA A 83 -4.65 7.15 8.17
N ILE A 84 -5.80 7.48 7.56
CA ILE A 84 -5.90 7.88 6.15
C ILE A 84 -5.11 9.16 5.89
N ARG A 85 -5.23 10.16 6.76
CA ARG A 85 -4.49 11.42 6.64
C ARG A 85 -2.98 11.19 6.73
N GLU A 86 -2.54 10.43 7.73
CA GLU A 86 -1.13 10.07 7.91
C GLU A 86 -0.56 9.33 6.69
N ASP A 87 -1.31 8.39 6.12
CA ASP A 87 -0.87 7.63 4.95
C ASP A 87 -0.73 8.50 3.70
N ILE A 88 -1.64 9.46 3.47
CA ILE A 88 -1.57 10.40 2.35
C ILE A 88 -0.35 11.33 2.49
N GLU A 89 -0.14 11.88 3.69
CA GLU A 89 1.03 12.73 3.98
C GLU A 89 2.34 11.95 3.83
N TRP A 90 2.39 10.71 4.33
CA TRP A 90 3.54 9.86 4.17
C TRP A 90 3.84 9.53 2.70
N LEU A 91 2.81 9.35 1.85
CA LEU A 91 2.99 9.19 0.41
C LEU A 91 3.52 10.46 -0.27
N GLY A 92 3.64 11.58 0.45
CA GLY A 92 4.18 12.86 -0.04
C GLY A 92 3.15 13.74 -0.71
N PHE A 93 1.85 13.57 -0.40
CA PHE A 93 0.78 14.38 -0.94
C PHE A 93 0.13 15.26 0.15
N HIS A 94 -0.37 16.41 -0.29
CA HIS A 94 -1.09 17.34 0.57
C HIS A 94 -2.40 17.72 -0.12
N TRP A 95 -3.49 17.71 0.64
CA TRP A 95 -4.81 18.10 0.16
C TRP A 95 -5.03 19.63 0.28
N GLY A 96 -6.00 20.14 -0.47
CA GLY A 96 -6.47 21.51 -0.32
C GLY A 96 -7.34 21.62 0.93
N ASP A 97 -8.58 21.20 0.81
CA ASP A 97 -9.56 21.20 1.91
C ASP A 97 -9.95 19.77 2.31
N ILE A 98 -10.50 19.64 3.51
CA ILE A 98 -11.12 18.39 4.00
C ILE A 98 -12.63 18.60 4.05
N TYR A 99 -13.36 17.67 3.44
CA TYR A 99 -14.81 17.60 3.44
C TYR A 99 -15.29 16.25 3.95
N TYR A 100 -16.56 16.23 4.35
CA TYR A 100 -17.29 15.01 4.70
C TYR A 100 -18.59 14.97 3.91
N ALA A 101 -19.01 13.79 3.47
CA ALA A 101 -20.30 13.65 2.81
C ALA A 101 -21.45 14.12 3.73
N SER A 102 -21.29 13.95 5.06
CA SER A 102 -22.23 14.43 6.07
C SER A 102 -22.35 15.96 6.16
N ASP A 103 -21.37 16.72 5.64
CA ASP A 103 -21.49 18.20 5.56
C ASP A 103 -22.63 18.61 4.62
N TYR A 104 -23.00 17.75 3.69
CA TYR A 104 -24.02 18.00 2.65
C TYR A 104 -25.36 17.31 2.92
N PHE A 105 -25.55 16.60 4.02
CA PHE A 105 -26.79 15.86 4.30
C PHE A 105 -28.05 16.71 4.19
N GLU A 106 -28.01 17.98 4.64
CA GLU A 106 -29.13 18.91 4.52
C GLU A 106 -29.46 19.19 3.04
N ARG A 107 -28.45 19.50 2.22
CA ARG A 107 -28.65 19.77 0.78
C ARG A 107 -29.09 18.53 0.02
N LEU A 108 -28.51 17.38 0.35
CA LEU A 108 -28.90 16.08 -0.23
C LEU A 108 -30.35 15.74 0.09
N TYR A 109 -30.78 16.00 1.34
CA TYR A 109 -32.16 15.77 1.77
C TYR A 109 -33.13 16.69 1.04
N GLN A 110 -32.85 17.98 0.95
CA GLN A 110 -33.65 18.97 0.22
C GLN A 110 -33.75 18.60 -1.27
N PHE A 111 -32.66 18.16 -1.89
CA PHE A 111 -32.70 17.70 -3.29
C PHE A 111 -33.56 16.43 -3.46
N ALA A 112 -33.52 15.51 -2.50
CA ALA A 112 -34.43 14.34 -2.53
C ALA A 112 -35.90 14.76 -2.46
N GLU A 113 -36.25 15.76 -1.64
CA GLU A 113 -37.60 16.35 -1.61
C GLU A 113 -38.00 16.96 -2.95
N GLU A 114 -37.08 17.71 -3.61
CA GLU A 114 -37.33 18.26 -4.96
C GLU A 114 -37.59 17.15 -5.99
N LEU A 115 -36.83 16.04 -5.93
CA LEU A 115 -37.06 14.88 -6.80
C LEU A 115 -38.42 14.24 -6.57
N ILE A 116 -38.89 14.16 -5.31
CA ILE A 116 -40.23 13.65 -5.00
C ILE A 116 -41.30 14.59 -5.58
N ARG A 117 -41.17 15.92 -5.35
CA ARG A 117 -42.13 16.93 -5.86
C ARG A 117 -42.20 16.93 -7.38
N ALA A 118 -41.05 16.69 -8.04
CA ALA A 118 -40.96 16.63 -9.50
C ALA A 118 -41.38 15.27 -10.09
N GLY A 119 -41.74 14.29 -9.26
CA GLY A 119 -42.14 12.95 -9.71
C GLY A 119 -40.95 12.07 -10.16
N HIS A 120 -39.73 12.42 -9.77
CA HIS A 120 -38.50 11.67 -10.05
C HIS A 120 -38.09 10.70 -8.91
N ALA A 121 -38.82 10.68 -7.81
CA ALA A 121 -38.60 9.76 -6.70
C ALA A 121 -39.93 9.40 -6.02
N TYR A 122 -39.97 8.24 -5.37
CA TYR A 122 -41.12 7.74 -4.63
C TYR A 122 -40.70 6.89 -3.44
N VAL A 123 -41.51 6.86 -2.39
CA VAL A 123 -41.31 5.97 -1.23
C VAL A 123 -41.88 4.60 -1.57
N ASP A 124 -41.06 3.56 -1.37
CA ASP A 124 -41.36 2.17 -1.61
C ASP A 124 -41.38 1.38 -0.29
N GLU A 125 -42.43 0.59 -0.09
CA GLU A 125 -42.62 -0.25 1.11
C GLU A 125 -42.25 -1.73 0.85
N GLN A 126 -41.69 -2.04 -0.31
CA GLN A 126 -41.26 -3.40 -0.64
C GLN A 126 -40.01 -3.80 0.14
N THR A 127 -39.95 -5.08 0.49
CA THR A 127 -38.77 -5.67 1.11
C THR A 127 -37.61 -5.78 0.11
N ALA A 128 -36.40 -5.99 0.62
CA ALA A 128 -35.22 -6.19 -0.22
C ALA A 128 -35.37 -7.41 -1.15
N GLU A 129 -36.02 -8.47 -0.68
CA GLU A 129 -36.30 -9.70 -1.45
C GLU A 129 -37.28 -9.44 -2.60
N GLU A 130 -38.35 -8.69 -2.35
CA GLU A 130 -39.33 -8.31 -3.38
C GLU A 130 -38.68 -7.45 -4.46
N ILE A 131 -37.90 -6.46 -4.07
CA ILE A 131 -37.18 -5.60 -5.01
C ILE A 131 -36.18 -6.43 -5.84
N ALA A 132 -35.41 -7.32 -5.20
CA ALA A 132 -34.47 -8.18 -5.89
C ALA A 132 -35.16 -9.09 -6.90
N ALA A 133 -36.33 -9.69 -6.54
CA ALA A 133 -37.12 -10.53 -7.43
C ALA A 133 -37.67 -9.77 -8.64
N GLN A 134 -38.03 -8.50 -8.45
CA GLN A 134 -38.61 -7.65 -9.51
C GLN A 134 -37.55 -6.98 -10.40
N LYS A 135 -36.28 -6.98 -9.98
CA LYS A 135 -35.22 -6.24 -10.67
C LYS A 135 -34.94 -6.76 -12.09
N GLY A 136 -35.28 -8.02 -12.38
CA GLY A 136 -35.02 -8.65 -13.66
C GLY A 136 -33.53 -8.98 -13.87
N THR A 137 -33.12 -9.09 -15.13
CA THR A 137 -31.74 -9.36 -15.55
C THR A 137 -31.30 -8.33 -16.58
N PRO A 138 -30.02 -8.23 -16.94
CA PRO A 138 -29.57 -7.30 -17.98
C PRO A 138 -30.30 -7.48 -19.34
N THR A 139 -30.81 -8.67 -19.59
CA THR A 139 -31.54 -9.04 -20.84
C THR A 139 -33.05 -9.11 -20.69
N THR A 140 -33.58 -9.06 -19.45
CA THR A 140 -35.04 -9.06 -19.19
C THR A 140 -35.40 -7.83 -18.38
N PRO A 141 -36.43 -7.04 -18.80
CA PRO A 141 -36.89 -5.88 -18.05
C PRO A 141 -37.27 -6.24 -16.61
N GLY A 142 -37.10 -5.27 -15.70
CA GLY A 142 -37.65 -5.37 -14.35
C GLY A 142 -39.15 -5.07 -14.33
N VAL A 143 -39.78 -5.42 -13.22
CA VAL A 143 -41.19 -5.12 -12.94
C VAL A 143 -41.26 -3.88 -12.04
N ALA A 144 -42.12 -2.93 -12.40
CA ALA A 144 -42.32 -1.73 -11.60
C ALA A 144 -42.91 -2.06 -10.22
N SER A 145 -42.45 -1.34 -9.19
CA SER A 145 -43.08 -1.42 -7.86
C SER A 145 -44.51 -0.98 -7.91
N PRO A 146 -45.44 -1.61 -7.13
CA PRO A 146 -46.81 -1.13 -6.98
C PRO A 146 -46.87 0.29 -6.39
N PHE A 147 -45.83 0.78 -5.74
CA PHE A 147 -45.75 2.10 -5.16
C PHE A 147 -45.11 3.15 -6.08
N ARG A 148 -44.69 2.76 -7.29
CA ARG A 148 -43.97 3.63 -8.24
C ARG A 148 -44.76 4.86 -8.66
N ASP A 149 -46.07 4.77 -8.70
CA ASP A 149 -46.96 5.87 -9.09
C ASP A 149 -47.69 6.48 -7.89
N ARG A 150 -47.15 6.30 -6.66
CA ARG A 150 -47.64 6.96 -5.45
C ARG A 150 -47.63 8.49 -5.63
N PRO A 151 -48.69 9.21 -5.18
CA PRO A 151 -48.74 10.66 -5.26
C PRO A 151 -47.52 11.29 -4.58
N ALA A 152 -46.97 12.38 -5.17
CA ALA A 152 -45.81 13.06 -4.65
C ALA A 152 -45.97 13.56 -3.20
N GLU A 153 -47.16 14.09 -2.87
CA GLU A 153 -47.49 14.55 -1.52
C GLU A 153 -47.46 13.43 -0.49
N GLU A 154 -47.97 12.24 -0.84
CA GLU A 154 -47.89 11.06 0.03
C GLU A 154 -46.47 10.56 0.23
N SER A 155 -45.68 10.49 -0.85
CA SER A 155 -44.28 10.11 -0.78
C SER A 155 -43.47 11.10 0.05
N LEU A 156 -43.78 12.40 -0.04
CA LEU A 156 -43.11 13.45 0.73
C LEU A 156 -43.44 13.32 2.22
N ASP A 157 -44.71 13.15 2.60
CA ASP A 157 -45.13 12.90 3.96
C ASP A 157 -44.43 11.69 4.57
N LEU A 158 -44.43 10.56 3.85
CA LEU A 158 -43.75 9.34 4.29
C LEU A 158 -42.25 9.54 4.44
N PHE A 159 -41.60 10.26 3.54
CA PHE A 159 -40.16 10.53 3.62
C PHE A 159 -39.81 11.37 4.85
N HIS A 160 -40.62 12.39 5.19
CA HIS A 160 -40.48 13.18 6.43
C HIS A 160 -40.62 12.28 7.67
N ARG A 161 -41.60 11.40 7.69
CA ARG A 161 -41.85 10.47 8.80
C ARG A 161 -40.78 9.41 8.94
N MET A 162 -40.20 8.94 7.80
CA MET A 162 -38.99 8.10 7.82
C MET A 162 -37.84 8.79 8.52
N ASN A 163 -37.61 10.07 8.19
CA ASN A 163 -36.55 10.86 8.84
C ASN A 163 -36.85 11.16 10.32
N ALA A 164 -38.12 11.30 10.68
CA ALA A 164 -38.56 11.46 12.06
C ALA A 164 -38.42 10.20 12.94
N GLY A 165 -38.04 9.05 12.31
CA GLY A 165 -37.83 7.79 13.01
C GLY A 165 -39.10 7.01 13.35
N GLU A 166 -40.22 7.29 12.67
CA GLU A 166 -41.51 6.62 12.93
C GLU A 166 -41.51 5.15 12.45
N PHE A 167 -40.60 4.77 11.55
CA PHE A 167 -40.57 3.45 10.95
C PHE A 167 -39.29 2.69 11.32
N GLU A 168 -39.37 1.36 11.30
CA GLU A 168 -38.22 0.48 11.52
C GLU A 168 -37.31 0.39 10.29
N GLU A 169 -36.05 0.01 10.50
CA GLU A 169 -35.11 -0.28 9.41
C GLU A 169 -35.70 -1.33 8.46
N GLY A 170 -35.61 -1.09 7.16
CA GLY A 170 -36.14 -1.98 6.13
C GLY A 170 -37.64 -1.86 5.87
N ALA A 171 -38.41 -1.07 6.64
CA ALA A 171 -39.83 -0.88 6.43
C ALA A 171 -40.14 -0.09 5.16
N MET A 172 -39.32 0.91 4.87
CA MET A 172 -39.48 1.81 3.73
C MET A 172 -38.12 2.29 3.23
N ILE A 173 -38.08 2.62 1.95
CA ILE A 173 -36.92 3.23 1.28
C ILE A 173 -37.39 4.32 0.32
N LEU A 174 -36.51 5.25 -0.03
CA LEU A 174 -36.76 6.18 -1.12
C LEU A 174 -36.04 5.67 -2.39
N ARG A 175 -36.77 5.57 -3.50
CA ARG A 175 -36.24 5.16 -4.80
C ARG A 175 -36.33 6.27 -5.82
N ALA A 176 -35.32 6.40 -6.67
CA ALA A 176 -35.43 7.21 -7.87
C ALA A 176 -36.34 6.53 -8.90
N LYS A 177 -37.15 7.31 -9.61
CA LYS A 177 -38.04 6.85 -10.68
C LYS A 177 -37.38 7.08 -12.03
N ILE A 178 -36.71 6.05 -12.57
CA ILE A 178 -35.89 6.19 -13.79
C ILE A 178 -36.46 5.24 -14.90
N ASP A 179 -35.88 4.04 -15.05
CA ASP A 179 -36.25 3.13 -16.14
C ASP A 179 -36.06 1.66 -15.72
N MET A 180 -37.16 0.98 -15.49
CA MET A 180 -37.16 -0.45 -15.12
C MET A 180 -36.78 -1.39 -16.28
N ALA A 181 -36.72 -0.89 -17.53
CA ALA A 181 -36.32 -1.66 -18.69
C ALA A 181 -34.84 -1.46 -19.09
N SER A 182 -34.13 -0.55 -18.41
CA SER A 182 -32.71 -0.27 -18.71
C SER A 182 -31.87 -1.54 -18.68
N PRO A 183 -30.97 -1.77 -19.65
CA PRO A 183 -29.97 -2.83 -19.57
C PRO A 183 -28.97 -2.62 -18.44
N ASN A 184 -28.76 -1.37 -18.01
CA ASN A 184 -27.98 -1.04 -16.83
C ASN A 184 -28.83 -1.22 -15.57
N MET A 185 -28.48 -2.23 -14.76
CA MET A 185 -29.21 -2.58 -13.55
C MET A 185 -29.21 -1.48 -12.49
N HIS A 186 -28.24 -0.54 -12.52
CA HIS A 186 -28.18 0.61 -11.60
C HIS A 186 -29.22 1.69 -11.96
N PHE A 187 -29.79 1.66 -13.18
CA PHE A 187 -30.82 2.59 -13.64
C PHE A 187 -32.25 2.13 -13.34
N ARG A 188 -32.41 0.90 -12.82
CA ARG A 188 -33.73 0.33 -12.52
C ARG A 188 -34.23 0.76 -11.15
N ASP A 189 -34.75 1.97 -11.11
CA ASP A 189 -35.28 2.63 -9.91
C ASP A 189 -34.42 2.37 -8.66
N PRO A 190 -33.17 2.92 -8.62
CA PRO A 190 -32.25 2.66 -7.54
C PRO A 190 -32.72 3.23 -6.21
N ILE A 191 -32.33 2.60 -5.11
CA ILE A 191 -32.53 3.13 -3.76
C ILE A 191 -31.61 4.34 -3.61
N ILE A 192 -32.15 5.46 -3.14
CA ILE A 192 -31.40 6.70 -2.90
C ILE A 192 -31.34 7.09 -1.42
N TYR A 193 -32.32 6.67 -0.60
CA TYR A 193 -32.30 6.81 0.87
C TYR A 193 -32.82 5.55 1.55
N ARG A 194 -32.27 5.25 2.71
CA ARG A 194 -32.70 4.16 3.61
C ARG A 194 -32.76 4.62 5.05
N ILE A 195 -33.60 3.96 5.87
CA ILE A 195 -33.67 4.17 7.32
C ILE A 195 -32.49 3.46 8.00
N ILE A 196 -31.76 4.17 8.85
CA ILE A 196 -30.70 3.60 9.72
C ILE A 196 -30.87 4.25 11.10
N LYS A 197 -30.95 3.42 12.15
CA LYS A 197 -31.17 3.88 13.52
C LYS A 197 -29.87 3.99 14.37
N VAL A 198 -28.72 3.80 13.74
CA VAL A 198 -27.40 3.96 14.39
C VAL A 198 -27.01 5.44 14.39
N PRO A 199 -26.56 6.02 15.51
CA PRO A 199 -26.04 7.38 15.54
C PRO A 199 -24.84 7.55 14.61
N HIS A 200 -24.84 8.64 13.85
CA HIS A 200 -23.73 9.00 12.97
C HIS A 200 -22.59 9.65 13.75
N HIS A 201 -21.33 9.33 13.45
CA HIS A 201 -20.16 9.79 14.20
C HIS A 201 -20.02 11.33 14.26
N ARG A 202 -20.53 12.08 13.28
CA ARG A 202 -20.50 13.55 13.25
C ARG A 202 -21.86 14.21 13.51
N THR A 203 -22.94 13.66 12.97
CA THR A 203 -24.27 14.29 13.06
C THR A 203 -25.13 13.72 14.19
N GLY A 204 -24.65 12.70 14.89
CA GLY A 204 -25.37 12.07 15.99
C GLY A 204 -26.71 11.47 15.54
N THR A 205 -27.79 11.82 16.23
CA THR A 205 -29.17 11.32 15.98
C THR A 205 -30.01 12.30 15.16
N LYS A 206 -29.40 13.28 14.49
CA LYS A 206 -30.14 14.30 13.71
C LYS A 206 -30.94 13.67 12.56
N TRP A 207 -30.42 12.60 11.96
CA TRP A 207 -31.00 11.96 10.78
C TRP A 207 -31.53 10.56 11.09
N GLY A 208 -32.72 10.26 10.64
CA GLY A 208 -33.33 8.92 10.64
C GLY A 208 -33.18 8.20 9.30
N VAL A 209 -32.83 8.92 8.25
CA VAL A 209 -32.56 8.39 6.92
C VAL A 209 -31.20 8.84 6.43
N TYR A 210 -30.53 7.99 5.66
CA TYR A 210 -29.20 8.23 5.12
C TYR A 210 -29.15 7.99 3.61
N PRO A 211 -28.43 8.85 2.87
CA PRO A 211 -28.33 8.71 1.42
C PRO A 211 -27.47 7.50 1.06
N MET A 212 -27.80 6.88 -0.08
CA MET A 212 -26.95 5.88 -0.70
C MET A 212 -25.77 6.54 -1.41
N TYR A 213 -24.65 5.83 -1.51
CA TYR A 213 -23.43 6.29 -2.17
C TYR A 213 -23.69 6.88 -3.56
N ASP A 214 -24.40 6.16 -4.43
CA ASP A 214 -24.66 6.59 -5.81
C ASP A 214 -25.49 7.88 -5.89
N PHE A 215 -26.25 8.20 -4.87
CA PHE A 215 -27.01 9.45 -4.78
C PHE A 215 -26.12 10.60 -4.27
N ALA A 216 -25.32 10.36 -3.21
CA ALA A 216 -24.55 11.40 -2.54
C ALA A 216 -23.30 11.81 -3.32
N HIS A 217 -22.62 10.86 -3.95
CA HIS A 217 -21.28 11.01 -4.51
C HIS A 217 -21.17 12.11 -5.58
N GLY A 218 -21.99 12.04 -6.64
CA GLY A 218 -21.94 13.02 -7.73
C GLY A 218 -22.38 14.42 -7.29
N GLN A 219 -23.32 14.50 -6.32
CA GLN A 219 -23.78 15.76 -5.76
C GLN A 219 -22.71 16.40 -4.88
N SER A 220 -22.01 15.62 -4.06
CA SER A 220 -20.89 16.11 -3.28
C SER A 220 -19.78 16.66 -4.18
N ASP A 221 -19.46 15.96 -5.29
CA ASP A 221 -18.54 16.47 -6.31
C ASP A 221 -18.99 17.82 -6.86
N PHE A 222 -20.29 17.95 -7.14
CA PHE A 222 -20.86 19.20 -7.66
C PHE A 222 -20.76 20.34 -6.63
N PHE A 223 -21.10 20.08 -5.36
CA PHE A 223 -21.06 21.09 -4.31
C PHE A 223 -19.65 21.60 -3.99
N GLU A 224 -18.66 20.72 -4.11
CA GLU A 224 -17.24 21.04 -3.88
C GLU A 224 -16.56 21.70 -5.09
N GLY A 225 -17.18 21.68 -6.24
CA GLY A 225 -16.60 22.19 -7.48
C GLY A 225 -15.57 21.25 -8.12
N VAL A 226 -15.65 19.95 -7.88
CA VAL A 226 -14.78 18.95 -8.51
C VAL A 226 -14.99 18.94 -10.01
N THR A 227 -13.91 19.00 -10.78
CA THR A 227 -13.97 19.01 -12.23
C THR A 227 -13.80 17.62 -12.85
N HIS A 228 -12.85 16.87 -12.31
CA HIS A 228 -12.51 15.51 -12.73
C HIS A 228 -12.64 14.57 -11.55
N SER A 229 -13.71 13.80 -11.56
CA SER A 229 -14.09 12.80 -10.56
C SER A 229 -13.48 11.46 -10.96
N ILE A 230 -12.25 11.18 -10.48
CA ILE A 230 -11.49 10.02 -10.92
C ILE A 230 -11.72 8.87 -9.92
N CYS A 231 -11.98 7.65 -10.42
CA CYS A 231 -12.28 6.46 -9.62
C CYS A 231 -11.84 5.18 -10.33
N THR A 232 -12.09 4.02 -9.71
CA THR A 232 -11.75 2.72 -10.28
C THR A 232 -12.83 2.20 -11.22
N LEU A 233 -12.48 1.26 -12.13
CA LEU A 233 -13.37 0.70 -13.17
C LEU A 233 -14.66 0.05 -12.63
N GLU A 234 -14.69 -0.34 -11.37
CA GLU A 234 -15.90 -0.88 -10.75
C GLU A 234 -17.08 0.11 -10.77
N PHE A 235 -16.79 1.41 -10.86
CA PHE A 235 -17.78 2.48 -10.95
C PHE A 235 -18.19 2.86 -12.38
N GLU A 236 -17.65 2.22 -13.41
CA GLU A 236 -18.01 2.53 -14.80
C GLU A 236 -19.50 2.32 -15.06
N VAL A 237 -20.08 1.26 -14.52
CA VAL A 237 -21.52 0.97 -14.63
C VAL A 237 -22.40 1.93 -13.82
N HIS A 238 -21.84 2.64 -12.84
CA HIS A 238 -22.51 3.66 -12.02
C HIS A 238 -22.47 5.06 -12.68
N ARG A 239 -21.54 5.31 -13.61
CA ARG A 239 -21.39 6.64 -14.24
C ARG A 239 -22.68 7.19 -14.87
N PRO A 240 -23.53 6.40 -15.58
CA PRO A 240 -24.79 6.93 -16.08
C PRO A 240 -25.72 7.46 -14.99
N LEU A 241 -25.71 6.83 -13.81
CA LEU A 241 -26.49 7.28 -12.65
C LEU A 241 -25.89 8.55 -12.03
N TYR A 242 -24.56 8.63 -11.94
CA TYR A 242 -23.84 9.84 -11.55
C TYR A 242 -24.22 11.02 -12.46
N ASP A 243 -24.15 10.84 -13.77
CA ASP A 243 -24.49 11.85 -14.75
C ASP A 243 -25.98 12.28 -14.63
N TYR A 244 -26.88 11.33 -14.42
CA TYR A 244 -28.31 11.59 -14.26
C TYR A 244 -28.62 12.53 -13.09
N PHE A 245 -28.06 12.25 -11.90
CA PHE A 245 -28.29 13.09 -10.72
C PHE A 245 -27.60 14.44 -10.84
N VAL A 246 -26.38 14.52 -11.37
CA VAL A 246 -25.69 15.79 -11.62
C VAL A 246 -26.48 16.67 -12.58
N ASP A 247 -27.02 16.11 -13.65
CA ASP A 247 -27.79 16.88 -14.63
C ASP A 247 -29.15 17.35 -14.08
N LEU A 248 -29.77 16.58 -13.17
CA LEU A 248 -30.98 17.04 -12.47
C LEU A 248 -30.63 18.14 -11.46
N LEU A 249 -29.57 17.98 -10.68
CA LEU A 249 -29.14 18.99 -9.70
C LEU A 249 -28.82 20.32 -10.38
N LYS A 250 -28.15 20.31 -11.54
CA LYS A 250 -27.89 21.51 -12.33
C LYS A 250 -29.14 22.29 -12.72
N LYS A 251 -30.29 21.62 -12.87
CA LYS A 251 -31.57 22.27 -13.22
C LYS A 251 -32.22 22.96 -12.04
N VAL A 252 -32.02 22.43 -10.84
CA VAL A 252 -32.64 22.95 -9.60
C VAL A 252 -31.74 23.93 -8.87
N GLU A 253 -30.43 23.91 -9.10
CA GLU A 253 -29.47 24.88 -8.56
C GLU A 253 -28.90 25.76 -9.69
N PRO A 254 -29.61 26.84 -10.11
CA PRO A 254 -29.20 27.65 -11.23
C PRO A 254 -28.00 28.58 -10.96
N ASP A 255 -27.65 28.81 -9.70
CA ASP A 255 -26.58 29.76 -9.28
C ASP A 255 -25.16 29.19 -9.38
N HIS A 256 -24.93 28.14 -10.16
CA HIS A 256 -23.61 27.59 -10.45
C HIS A 256 -23.04 28.18 -11.75
N GLU A 257 -21.71 28.12 -11.91
CA GLU A 257 -21.03 28.54 -13.16
C GLU A 257 -21.59 27.76 -14.34
N ALA A 258 -22.08 28.45 -15.37
CA ALA A 258 -22.74 27.82 -16.53
C ALA A 258 -21.86 26.77 -17.24
N ASN A 259 -20.54 26.97 -17.25
CA ASN A 259 -19.56 26.09 -17.89
C ASN A 259 -19.00 25.02 -16.96
N TYR A 260 -19.50 24.93 -15.72
CA TYR A 260 -19.05 23.93 -14.74
C TYR A 260 -19.93 22.68 -14.78
N ARG A 261 -19.30 21.52 -14.85
CA ARG A 261 -19.92 20.21 -14.65
C ARG A 261 -18.85 19.18 -14.28
N PRO A 262 -18.97 18.49 -13.15
CA PRO A 262 -18.07 17.40 -12.82
C PRO A 262 -18.20 16.25 -13.83
N ARG A 263 -17.10 15.57 -14.08
CA ARG A 263 -17.02 14.43 -14.99
C ARG A 263 -16.37 13.23 -14.31
N GLN A 264 -17.07 12.11 -14.27
CA GLN A 264 -16.50 10.86 -13.76
C GLN A 264 -15.61 10.20 -14.82
N ILE A 265 -14.45 9.70 -14.39
CA ILE A 265 -13.44 9.03 -15.23
C ILE A 265 -12.94 7.81 -14.45
N GLU A 266 -12.93 6.65 -15.09
CA GLU A 266 -12.55 5.40 -14.44
C GLU A 266 -11.22 4.86 -14.99
N PHE A 267 -10.42 4.28 -14.09
CA PHE A 267 -9.17 3.59 -14.40
C PHE A 267 -9.09 2.23 -13.72
N ASN A 268 -8.18 1.35 -14.20
CA ASN A 268 -8.01 0.01 -13.66
C ASN A 268 -7.48 0.05 -12.21
N ARG A 269 -8.10 -0.76 -11.34
CA ARG A 269 -7.60 -0.96 -9.98
C ARG A 269 -6.28 -1.74 -9.97
N LEU A 270 -5.54 -1.64 -8.88
CA LEU A 270 -4.33 -2.42 -8.67
C LEU A 270 -4.68 -3.76 -8.03
N ASN A 271 -4.32 -4.85 -8.71
CA ASN A 271 -4.30 -6.19 -8.15
C ASN A 271 -2.87 -6.72 -8.23
N LEU A 272 -2.38 -7.32 -7.15
CA LEU A 272 -1.05 -7.91 -7.06
C LEU A 272 -1.14 -9.41 -6.85
N THR A 273 -0.19 -10.15 -7.43
CA THR A 273 -0.01 -11.56 -7.09
C THR A 273 0.30 -11.72 -5.60
N TYR A 274 -0.08 -12.86 -5.02
CA TYR A 274 0.15 -13.21 -3.62
C TYR A 274 -0.41 -12.20 -2.60
N THR A 275 -1.40 -11.38 -3.00
CA THR A 275 -1.90 -10.27 -2.18
C THR A 275 -3.43 -10.27 -2.12
N MET A 276 -3.96 -10.10 -0.92
CA MET A 276 -5.39 -9.93 -0.67
C MET A 276 -5.71 -8.45 -0.47
N MET A 277 -6.66 -7.91 -1.25
CA MET A 277 -7.07 -6.50 -1.17
C MET A 277 -8.46 -6.31 -0.54
N SER A 278 -9.16 -7.39 -0.23
CA SER A 278 -10.49 -7.32 0.37
C SER A 278 -10.44 -6.82 1.82
N LYS A 279 -11.01 -5.64 2.11
CA LYS A 279 -11.08 -5.08 3.47
C LYS A 279 -11.63 -6.08 4.49
N ARG A 280 -12.70 -6.80 4.15
CA ARG A 280 -13.29 -7.82 5.03
C ARG A 280 -12.31 -8.94 5.37
N LYS A 281 -11.52 -9.39 4.39
CA LYS A 281 -10.53 -10.44 4.59
C LYS A 281 -9.31 -9.94 5.37
N LEU A 282 -8.89 -8.70 5.14
CA LEU A 282 -7.82 -8.06 5.91
C LEU A 282 -8.23 -7.88 7.39
N LEU A 283 -9.46 -7.44 7.64
CA LEU A 283 -10.01 -7.35 8.99
C LEU A 283 -10.06 -8.73 9.67
N GLN A 284 -10.45 -9.77 8.94
CA GLN A 284 -10.47 -11.16 9.45
C GLN A 284 -9.07 -11.61 9.87
N LEU A 285 -8.01 -11.30 9.08
CA LEU A 285 -6.62 -11.63 9.45
C LEU A 285 -6.20 -11.00 10.78
N VAL A 286 -6.61 -9.74 11.02
CA VAL A 286 -6.33 -9.03 12.28
C VAL A 286 -7.12 -9.62 13.43
N GLN A 287 -8.43 -9.83 13.26
CA GLN A 287 -9.33 -10.35 14.31
C GLN A 287 -9.00 -11.78 14.73
N GLU A 288 -8.59 -12.62 13.79
CA GLU A 288 -8.21 -14.01 14.05
C GLU A 288 -6.73 -14.14 14.52
N GLY A 289 -5.98 -13.04 14.59
CA GLY A 289 -4.60 -13.04 15.10
C GLY A 289 -3.58 -13.67 14.15
N HIS A 290 -3.88 -13.77 12.86
CA HIS A 290 -2.92 -14.26 11.85
C HIS A 290 -1.81 -13.25 11.56
N VAL A 291 -2.07 -11.98 11.82
CA VAL A 291 -1.13 -10.86 11.77
C VAL A 291 -1.20 -10.05 13.06
N ALA A 292 -0.13 -9.30 13.37
CA ALA A 292 -0.03 -8.54 14.63
C ALA A 292 -0.99 -7.34 14.69
N GLY A 293 -1.41 -6.81 13.54
CA GLY A 293 -2.30 -5.66 13.43
C GLY A 293 -2.38 -5.17 11.99
N TRP A 294 -3.00 -4.01 11.80
CA TRP A 294 -3.13 -3.39 10.50
C TRP A 294 -1.78 -2.94 9.92
N ASP A 295 -0.81 -2.65 10.77
CA ASP A 295 0.56 -2.24 10.43
C ASP A 295 1.54 -3.42 10.36
N ASP A 296 1.05 -4.67 10.42
CA ASP A 296 1.93 -5.84 10.24
C ASP A 296 2.66 -5.75 8.88
N PRO A 297 3.99 -5.88 8.85
CA PRO A 297 4.79 -5.76 7.62
C PRO A 297 4.43 -6.75 6.49
N ARG A 298 3.59 -7.75 6.74
CA ARG A 298 3.07 -8.69 5.74
C ARG A 298 1.76 -8.23 5.11
N MET A 299 1.12 -7.22 5.70
CA MET A 299 -0.13 -6.64 5.20
C MET A 299 0.13 -5.71 4.01
N PRO A 300 -0.80 -5.65 3.03
CA PRO A 300 -0.70 -4.73 1.89
C PRO A 300 -1.15 -3.31 2.24
N THR A 301 -1.41 -3.01 3.51
CA THR A 301 -1.77 -1.69 4.01
C THR A 301 -0.61 -0.72 3.86
N VAL A 302 -0.89 0.56 3.66
CA VAL A 302 0.16 1.58 3.53
C VAL A 302 1.01 1.65 4.79
N CYS A 303 0.37 1.63 5.97
CA CYS A 303 1.07 1.59 7.26
C CYS A 303 1.92 0.31 7.44
N GLY A 304 1.44 -0.86 6.97
CA GLY A 304 2.21 -2.10 6.99
C GLY A 304 3.43 -2.06 6.07
N LEU A 305 3.27 -1.55 4.85
CA LEU A 305 4.38 -1.35 3.90
C LEU A 305 5.41 -0.35 4.45
N ARG A 306 4.95 0.76 5.06
CA ARG A 306 5.80 1.74 5.75
C ARG A 306 6.61 1.09 6.87
N ARG A 307 5.97 0.32 7.75
CA ARG A 307 6.64 -0.41 8.83
C ARG A 307 7.63 -1.45 8.32
N ARG A 308 7.34 -2.06 7.16
CA ARG A 308 8.28 -2.97 6.47
C ARG A 308 9.50 -2.26 5.90
N GLY A 309 9.48 -0.95 5.76
CA GLY A 309 10.58 -0.16 5.21
C GLY A 309 10.46 0.17 3.72
N TYR A 310 9.26 0.07 3.14
CA TYR A 310 8.99 0.63 1.81
C TYR A 310 9.03 2.15 1.89
N THR A 311 9.51 2.78 0.83
CA THR A 311 9.57 4.24 0.73
C THR A 311 8.40 4.79 -0.08
N PRO A 312 7.94 6.01 0.20
CA PRO A 312 6.93 6.66 -0.63
C PRO A 312 7.35 6.72 -2.10
N GLU A 313 8.62 7.02 -2.35
CA GLU A 313 9.20 7.13 -3.69
C GLU A 313 9.18 5.79 -4.43
N SER A 314 9.45 4.68 -3.74
CA SER A 314 9.40 3.35 -4.35
C SER A 314 7.98 2.97 -4.76
N ILE A 315 6.98 3.30 -3.93
CA ILE A 315 5.56 3.05 -4.23
C ILE A 315 5.10 3.91 -5.40
N ARG A 316 5.38 5.23 -5.37
CA ARG A 316 5.05 6.13 -6.49
C ARG A 316 5.74 5.73 -7.78
N GLY A 317 7.03 5.38 -7.72
CA GLY A 317 7.80 4.91 -8.87
C GLY A 317 7.26 3.60 -9.44
N PHE A 318 6.81 2.67 -8.61
CA PHE A 318 6.13 1.45 -9.04
C PHE A 318 4.81 1.77 -9.75
N ILE A 319 3.96 2.62 -9.16
CA ILE A 319 2.67 3.01 -9.74
C ILE A 319 2.87 3.70 -11.08
N ASP A 320 3.89 4.54 -11.19
CA ASP A 320 4.26 5.21 -12.42
C ASP A 320 4.72 4.23 -13.53
N LYS A 321 5.44 3.16 -13.16
CA LYS A 321 5.88 2.11 -14.09
C LYS A 321 4.72 1.27 -14.61
N ILE A 322 3.76 0.89 -13.77
CA ILE A 322 2.61 0.08 -14.20
C ILE A 322 1.58 0.89 -14.97
N GLY A 323 1.53 2.21 -14.72
CA GLY A 323 0.63 3.14 -15.41
C GLY A 323 -0.85 2.92 -15.13
N TYR A 324 -1.67 3.56 -15.96
CA TYR A 324 -3.14 3.56 -15.84
C TYR A 324 -3.76 3.15 -17.17
N THR A 325 -4.69 2.21 -17.12
CA THR A 325 -5.39 1.65 -18.29
C THR A 325 -6.88 1.53 -18.00
N LYS A 326 -7.65 1.15 -19.02
CA LYS A 326 -9.09 0.79 -18.90
C LYS A 326 -9.32 -0.72 -18.86
N TYR A 327 -8.31 -1.49 -18.54
CA TYR A 327 -8.40 -2.95 -18.45
C TYR A 327 -7.81 -3.41 -17.13
N ASP A 328 -8.57 -4.22 -16.40
CA ASP A 328 -8.09 -4.87 -15.19
C ASP A 328 -7.06 -5.95 -15.52
N GLY A 329 -6.08 -6.10 -14.65
CA GLY A 329 -5.05 -7.10 -14.73
C GLY A 329 -4.44 -7.37 -13.37
N ILE A 330 -3.65 -8.42 -13.27
CA ILE A 330 -2.89 -8.77 -12.07
C ILE A 330 -1.42 -8.46 -12.36
N ILE A 331 -0.80 -7.66 -11.50
CA ILE A 331 0.62 -7.28 -11.57
C ILE A 331 1.42 -8.21 -10.67
N ASP A 332 2.58 -8.67 -11.17
CA ASP A 332 3.47 -9.48 -10.35
C ASP A 332 4.05 -8.65 -9.19
N MET A 333 3.93 -9.16 -7.95
CA MET A 333 4.51 -8.56 -6.75
C MET A 333 6.02 -8.33 -6.88
N ALA A 334 6.71 -9.16 -7.67
CA ALA A 334 8.14 -9.01 -7.92
C ALA A 334 8.51 -7.66 -8.58
N LEU A 335 7.58 -7.05 -9.34
CA LEU A 335 7.80 -5.72 -9.93
C LEU A 335 7.78 -4.62 -8.86
N LEU A 336 6.88 -4.71 -7.87
CA LEU A 336 6.87 -3.81 -6.71
C LEU A 336 8.16 -3.96 -5.90
N GLU A 337 8.55 -5.20 -5.57
CA GLU A 337 9.79 -5.48 -4.85
C GLU A 337 11.03 -4.98 -5.62
N HIS A 338 11.01 -5.06 -6.95
CA HIS A 338 12.07 -4.51 -7.81
C HIS A 338 12.15 -2.98 -7.67
N ALA A 339 11.03 -2.27 -7.73
CA ALA A 339 11.00 -0.82 -7.55
C ALA A 339 11.55 -0.39 -6.17
N VAL A 340 11.22 -1.15 -5.12
CA VAL A 340 11.75 -0.94 -3.77
C VAL A 340 13.27 -1.14 -3.74
N ARG A 341 13.79 -2.20 -4.38
CA ARG A 341 15.25 -2.44 -4.47
C ARG A 341 15.98 -1.34 -5.21
N GLU A 342 15.43 -0.85 -6.31
CA GLU A 342 16.03 0.25 -7.08
C GLU A 342 16.10 1.54 -6.27
N ASP A 343 15.07 1.86 -5.51
CA ASP A 343 15.06 3.03 -4.65
C ASP A 343 16.04 2.88 -3.47
N LEU A 344 15.96 1.76 -2.75
CA LEU A 344 16.82 1.50 -1.60
C LEU A 344 18.30 1.34 -1.98
N ASN A 345 18.62 0.87 -3.18
CA ASN A 345 20.02 0.80 -3.63
C ASN A 345 20.69 2.17 -3.65
N ARG A 346 19.94 3.22 -3.93
CA ARG A 346 20.46 4.60 -4.00
C ARG A 346 20.58 5.26 -2.64
N ARG A 347 19.69 4.93 -1.68
CA ARG A 347 19.58 5.66 -0.41
C ARG A 347 20.03 4.89 0.83
N ALA A 348 20.00 3.55 0.80
CA ALA A 348 20.28 2.76 1.97
C ALA A 348 21.77 2.80 2.35
N LEU A 349 22.04 2.99 3.62
CA LEU A 349 23.39 2.91 4.19
C LEU A 349 23.83 1.44 4.30
N ARG A 350 25.07 1.14 3.92
CA ARG A 350 25.61 -0.22 3.96
C ARG A 350 26.16 -0.52 5.34
N GLY A 351 25.76 -1.64 5.91
CA GLY A 351 26.27 -2.12 7.19
C GLY A 351 26.46 -3.63 7.19
N SER A 352 27.30 -4.12 8.08
CA SER A 352 27.55 -5.55 8.25
C SER A 352 26.68 -6.10 9.37
N ALA A 353 25.93 -7.15 9.05
CA ALA A 353 25.16 -7.93 10.00
C ALA A 353 25.27 -9.41 9.67
N VAL A 354 25.47 -10.23 10.67
CA VAL A 354 25.56 -11.69 10.58
C VAL A 354 24.33 -12.27 11.26
N LEU A 355 23.49 -12.94 10.50
CA LEU A 355 22.19 -13.42 11.00
C LEU A 355 22.29 -14.77 11.72
N ASP A 356 23.16 -15.66 11.24
CA ASP A 356 23.44 -16.96 11.86
C ASP A 356 24.94 -17.04 12.20
N PRO A 357 25.36 -16.42 13.33
CA PRO A 357 26.75 -16.19 13.63
C PRO A 357 27.48 -17.46 14.09
N ILE A 358 28.58 -17.79 13.41
CA ILE A 358 29.61 -18.67 13.94
C ILE A 358 30.91 -17.90 14.15
N ARG A 359 31.71 -18.33 15.14
CA ARG A 359 32.97 -17.66 15.45
C ARG A 359 34.04 -18.02 14.41
N LEU A 360 34.73 -17.00 13.91
CA LEU A 360 35.93 -17.13 13.08
C LEU A 360 37.14 -16.63 13.90
N VAL A 361 38.15 -17.48 14.10
CA VAL A 361 39.38 -17.15 14.80
C VAL A 361 40.53 -17.03 13.79
N ILE A 362 41.14 -15.84 13.71
CA ILE A 362 42.31 -15.61 12.88
C ILE A 362 43.55 -15.95 13.70
N THR A 363 44.07 -17.16 13.53
CA THR A 363 45.05 -17.80 14.44
C THR A 363 46.41 -17.09 14.49
N ASN A 364 46.83 -16.47 13.38
CA ASN A 364 48.07 -15.74 13.28
C ASN A 364 47.92 -14.20 13.51
N TYR A 365 46.69 -13.73 13.88
CA TYR A 365 46.49 -12.33 14.25
C TYR A 365 46.82 -12.13 15.74
N PRO A 366 47.59 -11.06 16.12
CA PRO A 366 48.01 -10.88 17.50
C PRO A 366 46.86 -10.72 18.50
N GLU A 367 46.97 -11.35 19.66
CA GLU A 367 46.00 -11.22 20.71
C GLU A 367 45.91 -9.77 21.22
N GLY A 368 44.69 -9.30 21.47
CA GLY A 368 44.40 -7.97 21.97
C GLY A 368 44.63 -6.82 20.97
N GLN A 369 45.15 -7.12 19.79
CA GLN A 369 45.31 -6.11 18.74
C GLN A 369 43.97 -5.87 18.04
N THR A 370 43.71 -4.61 17.68
CA THR A 370 42.57 -4.22 16.82
C THR A 370 43.05 -3.25 15.76
N GLU A 371 42.43 -3.29 14.60
CA GLU A 371 42.64 -2.35 13.50
C GLU A 371 41.33 -1.73 13.05
N GLU A 372 41.36 -0.45 12.73
CA GLU A 372 40.20 0.26 12.20
C GLU A 372 40.15 0.13 10.68
N MET A 373 39.03 -0.34 10.18
CA MET A 373 38.75 -0.48 8.76
C MET A 373 37.67 0.51 8.37
N SER A 374 37.86 1.22 7.27
CA SER A 374 36.87 2.16 6.75
C SER A 374 35.91 1.47 5.80
N PHE A 375 34.62 1.66 6.03
CA PHE A 375 33.52 1.20 5.18
C PHE A 375 32.75 2.38 4.62
N LEU A 376 32.59 2.43 3.30
CA LEU A 376 31.78 3.44 2.64
C LEU A 376 30.29 3.19 2.92
N ASN A 377 29.59 4.22 3.43
CA ASN A 377 28.18 4.10 3.82
C ASN A 377 27.27 3.85 2.61
N ASN A 378 27.56 4.48 1.47
CA ASN A 378 26.82 4.22 0.24
C ASN A 378 27.74 4.35 -1.00
N PRO A 379 28.11 3.25 -1.67
CA PRO A 379 28.97 3.29 -2.85
C PRO A 379 28.29 3.87 -4.11
N GLU A 380 26.95 4.03 -4.11
CA GLU A 380 26.20 4.68 -5.19
C GLU A 380 26.16 6.22 -5.06
N ASP A 381 26.56 6.74 -3.89
CA ASP A 381 26.64 8.17 -3.61
C ASP A 381 28.11 8.58 -3.47
N PRO A 382 28.67 9.36 -4.43
CA PRO A 382 30.07 9.80 -4.40
C PRO A 382 30.42 10.69 -3.18
N GLU A 383 29.41 11.31 -2.57
CA GLU A 383 29.58 12.18 -1.40
C GLU A 383 29.29 11.48 -0.07
N SER A 384 29.06 10.16 -0.13
CA SER A 384 28.74 9.38 1.05
C SER A 384 29.90 9.31 2.03
N ASP A 385 29.61 9.52 3.29
CA ASP A 385 30.53 9.29 4.40
C ASP A 385 30.93 7.81 4.54
N SER A 386 31.89 7.57 5.40
CA SER A 386 32.32 6.24 5.79
C SER A 386 32.19 6.08 7.31
N HIS A 387 31.97 4.84 7.75
CA HIS A 387 32.05 4.46 9.15
C HIS A 387 33.22 3.51 9.41
N ILE A 388 33.58 3.35 10.67
CA ILE A 388 34.67 2.49 11.09
C ILE A 388 34.13 1.18 11.65
N ILE A 389 34.73 0.08 11.21
CA ILE A 389 34.54 -1.26 11.77
C ILE A 389 35.89 -1.77 12.27
N ARG A 390 35.93 -2.42 13.44
CA ARG A 390 37.15 -2.90 14.06
C ARG A 390 37.44 -4.33 13.69
N PHE A 391 38.58 -4.57 13.07
CA PHE A 391 39.08 -5.91 12.81
C PHE A 391 39.85 -6.41 14.05
N SER A 392 39.64 -7.66 14.41
CA SER A 392 40.24 -8.31 15.56
C SER A 392 40.55 -9.78 15.28
N ARG A 393 41.19 -10.46 16.23
CA ARG A 393 41.47 -11.90 16.13
C ARG A 393 40.21 -12.73 16.04
N GLU A 394 39.13 -12.35 16.73
CA GLU A 394 37.87 -13.03 16.75
C GLU A 394 36.81 -12.22 16.03
N LEU A 395 36.13 -12.88 15.10
CA LEU A 395 35.07 -12.32 14.25
C LEU A 395 33.85 -13.25 14.28
N PHE A 396 32.71 -12.75 13.83
CA PHE A 396 31.56 -13.57 13.45
C PHE A 396 31.35 -13.53 11.95
N ILE A 397 31.03 -14.69 11.37
CA ILE A 397 30.65 -14.87 9.97
C ILE A 397 29.35 -15.66 9.91
N GLU A 398 28.65 -15.65 8.77
CA GLU A 398 27.50 -16.51 8.55
C GLU A 398 27.88 -18.00 8.60
N ALA A 399 27.08 -18.81 9.29
CA ALA A 399 27.29 -20.26 9.32
C ALA A 399 27.27 -20.86 7.92
N GLU A 400 26.44 -20.34 7.02
CA GLU A 400 26.39 -20.77 5.60
C GLU A 400 27.62 -20.40 4.78
N ASP A 401 28.47 -19.49 5.27
CA ASP A 401 29.72 -19.12 4.59
C ASP A 401 30.87 -20.10 4.87
N PHE A 402 30.65 -21.10 5.72
CA PHE A 402 31.61 -22.18 5.96
C PHE A 402 31.00 -23.54 5.62
N MET A 403 31.79 -24.41 4.97
CA MET A 403 31.46 -25.80 4.73
C MET A 403 32.74 -26.63 4.73
N GLU A 404 32.81 -27.68 5.57
CA GLU A 404 34.00 -28.52 5.70
C GLU A 404 34.24 -29.33 4.40
N ASP A 405 33.19 -30.03 3.92
CA ASP A 405 33.21 -30.82 2.68
C ASP A 405 32.39 -30.08 1.60
N ALA A 406 33.03 -29.17 0.90
CA ALA A 406 32.34 -28.26 -0.02
C ALA A 406 32.36 -28.81 -1.48
N PRO A 407 31.23 -28.63 -2.23
CA PRO A 407 31.20 -28.96 -3.65
C PRO A 407 32.07 -28.01 -4.49
N LYS A 408 32.52 -28.44 -5.68
CA LYS A 408 33.44 -27.68 -6.55
C LYS A 408 33.04 -26.23 -6.87
N LYS A 409 31.75 -25.92 -6.81
CA LYS A 409 31.22 -24.56 -7.09
C LYS A 409 30.92 -23.74 -5.83
N TYR A 410 31.38 -24.16 -4.67
CA TYR A 410 31.25 -23.41 -3.42
C TYR A 410 32.40 -22.40 -3.30
N PHE A 411 32.11 -21.15 -3.54
CA PHE A 411 33.12 -20.06 -3.53
C PHE A 411 33.08 -19.28 -2.20
N ARG A 412 33.00 -19.99 -1.08
CA ARG A 412 33.05 -19.46 0.27
C ARG A 412 34.15 -20.20 1.06
N MET A 413 34.12 -20.15 2.38
CA MET A 413 35.17 -20.69 3.23
C MET A 413 35.08 -22.22 3.35
N THR A 414 36.15 -22.91 3.05
CA THR A 414 36.36 -24.34 3.27
C THR A 414 37.82 -24.59 3.58
N PRO A 415 38.22 -25.66 4.31
CA PRO A 415 39.61 -25.94 4.64
C PRO A 415 40.53 -25.91 3.42
N GLY A 416 41.62 -25.14 3.53
CA GLY A 416 42.61 -24.95 2.48
C GLY A 416 42.27 -23.88 1.42
N GLN A 417 41.03 -23.34 1.39
CA GLN A 417 40.64 -22.27 0.46
C GLN A 417 40.85 -20.90 1.04
N GLU A 418 41.07 -19.93 0.13
CA GLU A 418 41.19 -18.53 0.45
C GLU A 418 39.90 -17.79 0.09
N VAL A 419 39.48 -16.90 0.97
CA VAL A 419 38.39 -15.95 0.75
C VAL A 419 38.81 -14.55 1.22
N ARG A 420 38.20 -13.52 0.64
CA ARG A 420 38.35 -12.16 1.12
C ARG A 420 37.31 -11.86 2.20
N LEU A 421 37.75 -11.42 3.34
CA LEU A 421 36.92 -10.71 4.30
C LEU A 421 36.69 -9.30 3.74
N LYS A 422 35.42 -8.92 3.55
CA LYS A 422 35.06 -7.68 2.86
C LYS A 422 35.71 -6.46 3.50
N SER A 423 36.35 -5.61 2.70
CA SER A 423 37.10 -4.43 3.11
C SER A 423 38.29 -4.70 4.06
N ALA A 424 38.63 -5.97 4.29
CA ALA A 424 39.74 -6.38 5.15
C ALA A 424 40.75 -7.23 4.37
N TYR A 425 41.14 -8.36 4.90
CA TYR A 425 42.21 -9.22 4.40
C TYR A 425 41.71 -10.41 3.61
N ILE A 426 42.59 -11.05 2.83
CA ILE A 426 42.42 -12.41 2.38
C ILE A 426 42.81 -13.33 3.51
N VAL A 427 42.01 -14.33 3.77
CA VAL A 427 42.22 -15.35 4.80
C VAL A 427 42.15 -16.74 4.19
N ARG A 428 42.99 -17.67 4.69
CA ARG A 428 43.00 -19.09 4.32
C ARG A 428 42.40 -19.89 5.47
N CYS A 429 41.34 -20.63 5.23
CA CYS A 429 40.75 -21.53 6.22
C CYS A 429 41.70 -22.69 6.54
N THR A 430 41.95 -22.94 7.82
CA THR A 430 42.81 -24.01 8.33
C THR A 430 42.04 -25.17 8.95
N GLY A 431 40.78 -24.97 9.32
CA GLY A 431 39.94 -26.01 9.90
C GLY A 431 38.78 -25.46 10.70
N CYS A 432 38.12 -26.32 11.47
CA CYS A 432 37.00 -25.96 12.33
C CYS A 432 36.97 -26.80 13.61
N LYS A 433 36.19 -26.33 14.57
CA LYS A 433 35.83 -27.05 15.80
C LYS A 433 34.35 -27.36 15.78
N LYS A 434 34.01 -28.57 16.19
CA LYS A 434 32.63 -29.04 16.31
C LYS A 434 32.24 -29.27 17.77
N ASP A 435 30.98 -29.11 18.07
CA ASP A 435 30.40 -29.51 19.34
C ASP A 435 30.17 -31.04 19.42
N ALA A 436 29.57 -31.49 20.51
CA ALA A 436 29.27 -32.91 20.74
C ALA A 436 28.25 -33.51 19.73
N ASP A 437 27.43 -32.65 19.12
CA ASP A 437 26.42 -33.02 18.13
C ASP A 437 26.98 -32.93 16.67
N GLY A 438 28.28 -32.60 16.51
CA GLY A 438 28.93 -32.49 15.22
C GLY A 438 28.66 -31.16 14.48
N ARG A 439 28.07 -30.17 15.14
CA ARG A 439 27.84 -28.83 14.56
C ARG A 439 29.10 -28.00 14.66
N VAL A 440 29.40 -27.27 13.59
CA VAL A 440 30.53 -26.33 13.60
C VAL A 440 30.19 -25.13 14.49
N VAL A 441 31.05 -24.90 15.48
CA VAL A 441 30.92 -23.81 16.46
C VAL A 441 32.00 -22.76 16.30
N GLU A 442 33.11 -23.13 15.69
CA GLU A 442 34.27 -22.24 15.49
C GLU A 442 35.04 -22.63 14.23
N VAL A 443 35.45 -21.63 13.46
CA VAL A 443 36.24 -21.80 12.24
C VAL A 443 37.61 -21.13 12.47
N TYR A 444 38.65 -21.74 11.97
CA TYR A 444 40.02 -21.23 12.08
C TYR A 444 40.54 -20.80 10.70
N ALA A 445 41.22 -19.65 10.67
CA ALA A 445 41.88 -19.17 9.46
C ALA A 445 43.16 -18.40 9.79
N GLU A 446 44.04 -18.28 8.81
CA GLU A 446 45.21 -17.42 8.83
C GLU A 446 45.00 -16.27 7.82
N TYR A 447 45.34 -15.02 8.25
CA TYR A 447 45.26 -13.88 7.36
C TYR A 447 46.61 -13.63 6.68
N ASP A 448 46.56 -13.03 5.50
CA ASP A 448 47.72 -12.54 4.76
C ASP A 448 47.81 -11.01 4.96
N PRO A 449 48.80 -10.51 5.76
CA PRO A 449 48.89 -9.09 6.12
C PRO A 449 49.14 -8.15 4.93
N GLU A 450 49.68 -8.68 3.81
CA GLU A 450 49.93 -7.87 2.61
C GLU A 450 48.65 -7.61 1.78
N THR A 451 47.53 -8.26 2.10
CA THR A 451 46.32 -8.24 1.29
C THR A 451 45.23 -7.30 1.78
N LEU A 452 45.53 -6.35 2.67
CA LEU A 452 44.57 -5.36 3.16
C LEU A 452 43.92 -4.64 1.97
N SER A 453 42.63 -4.60 1.95
CA SER A 453 41.84 -3.92 0.90
C SER A 453 42.28 -2.46 0.73
N GLY A 454 42.42 -2.01 -0.51
CA GLY A 454 42.91 -0.65 -0.84
C GLY A 454 44.42 -0.53 -1.00
N ARG A 455 45.21 -1.57 -0.67
CA ARG A 455 46.66 -1.59 -0.96
C ARG A 455 46.92 -2.19 -2.35
N PRO A 456 48.03 -1.83 -3.02
CA PRO A 456 48.35 -2.39 -4.35
C PRO A 456 48.40 -3.92 -4.37
N GLU A 457 48.93 -4.53 -3.32
CA GLU A 457 49.08 -5.98 -3.14
C GLU A 457 47.73 -6.68 -2.93
N SER A 458 46.68 -5.93 -2.59
CA SER A 458 45.34 -6.45 -2.38
C SER A 458 44.65 -6.90 -3.69
N ASN A 459 45.23 -6.63 -4.86
CA ASN A 459 44.70 -6.98 -6.17
C ASN A 459 44.73 -8.48 -6.49
N ARG A 460 45.29 -9.31 -5.60
CA ARG A 460 45.22 -10.78 -5.75
C ARG A 460 43.78 -11.24 -5.74
N LYS A 461 43.37 -11.89 -6.84
CA LYS A 461 42.00 -12.34 -7.05
C LYS A 461 41.75 -13.62 -6.26
N VAL A 462 40.70 -13.58 -5.42
CA VAL A 462 40.08 -14.76 -4.79
C VAL A 462 38.65 -14.88 -5.28
N LYS A 463 38.13 -16.13 -5.31
CA LYS A 463 36.80 -16.38 -5.88
C LYS A 463 35.65 -15.98 -4.95
N GLY A 464 35.89 -15.90 -3.64
CA GLY A 464 34.85 -15.61 -2.64
C GLY A 464 35.15 -14.36 -1.83
N THR A 465 34.12 -13.58 -1.56
CA THR A 465 34.13 -12.49 -0.58
C THR A 465 32.99 -12.73 0.39
N ILE A 466 33.26 -12.73 1.70
CA ILE A 466 32.27 -12.88 2.76
C ILE A 466 32.26 -11.63 3.63
N HIS A 467 31.13 -11.34 4.24
CA HIS A 467 30.98 -10.27 5.23
C HIS A 467 31.25 -10.84 6.64
N TRP A 468 31.51 -9.95 7.56
CA TRP A 468 31.88 -10.27 8.92
C TRP A 468 31.54 -9.12 9.87
N VAL A 469 31.48 -9.40 11.15
CA VAL A 469 31.45 -8.40 12.23
C VAL A 469 32.47 -8.79 13.30
N SER A 470 33.00 -7.79 14.04
CA SER A 470 33.93 -8.04 15.12
C SER A 470 33.25 -8.69 16.32
N ALA A 471 33.89 -9.68 16.93
CA ALA A 471 33.38 -10.29 18.16
C ALA A 471 33.52 -9.36 19.38
N ILE A 472 34.39 -8.36 19.29
CA ILE A 472 34.70 -7.46 20.42
C ILE A 472 33.58 -6.45 20.69
N ASP A 473 33.02 -5.86 19.64
CA ASP A 473 32.12 -4.72 19.74
C ASP A 473 30.79 -4.90 18.99
N SER A 474 30.57 -6.04 18.32
CA SER A 474 29.28 -6.32 17.69
C SER A 474 28.15 -6.42 18.72
N VAL A 475 26.99 -5.91 18.35
CA VAL A 475 25.79 -5.86 19.20
C VAL A 475 24.81 -6.93 18.76
N GLU A 476 24.10 -7.51 19.72
CA GLU A 476 23.03 -8.45 19.44
C GLU A 476 21.78 -7.72 18.96
N ALA A 477 21.09 -8.28 17.97
CA ALA A 477 19.87 -7.73 17.43
C ALA A 477 18.86 -8.85 17.06
N GLU A 478 17.58 -8.53 17.17
CA GLU A 478 16.50 -9.30 16.55
C GLU A 478 16.35 -8.88 15.10
N VAL A 479 16.22 -9.85 14.20
CA VAL A 479 15.98 -9.59 12.78
C VAL A 479 14.74 -10.36 12.33
N ARG A 480 13.75 -9.62 11.85
CA ARG A 480 12.49 -10.15 11.33
C ARG A 480 12.55 -10.29 9.82
N LEU A 481 12.56 -11.51 9.34
CA LEU A 481 12.63 -11.84 7.93
C LEU A 481 11.22 -12.11 7.40
N TYR A 482 10.62 -11.09 6.82
CA TYR A 482 9.29 -11.18 6.23
C TYR A 482 9.33 -11.74 4.82
N ASP A 483 8.35 -12.59 4.50
CA ASP A 483 8.06 -13.10 3.18
C ASP A 483 6.59 -12.85 2.84
N ARG A 484 6.11 -13.38 1.71
CA ARG A 484 4.72 -13.25 1.27
C ARG A 484 3.77 -13.91 2.26
N LEU A 485 2.68 -13.23 2.58
CA LEU A 485 1.68 -13.74 3.54
C LEU A 485 0.89 -14.93 2.97
N PHE A 486 0.68 -14.98 1.64
CA PHE A 486 -0.12 -16.00 0.98
C PHE A 486 0.75 -16.89 0.09
N VAL A 487 0.38 -18.18 0.02
CA VAL A 487 1.05 -19.19 -0.81
C VAL A 487 0.55 -19.19 -2.26
N ASP A 488 -0.73 -18.87 -2.47
CA ASP A 488 -1.35 -18.86 -3.79
C ASP A 488 -1.05 -17.56 -4.54
N GLU A 489 -0.80 -17.65 -5.84
CA GLU A 489 -0.55 -16.50 -6.70
C GLU A 489 -1.77 -15.55 -6.77
N ASN A 490 -2.98 -16.11 -6.76
CA ASN A 490 -4.23 -15.36 -6.68
C ASN A 490 -5.05 -15.81 -5.46
N PRO A 491 -4.78 -15.25 -4.26
CA PRO A 491 -5.44 -15.67 -3.03
C PRO A 491 -6.93 -15.31 -3.01
N ALA A 492 -7.37 -14.31 -3.78
CA ALA A 492 -8.78 -13.96 -3.88
C ALA A 492 -9.58 -15.04 -4.63
N GLU A 493 -9.04 -15.61 -5.69
CA GLU A 493 -9.66 -16.71 -6.43
C GLU A 493 -9.59 -18.01 -5.62
N ALA A 494 -8.40 -18.35 -5.13
CA ALA A 494 -8.20 -19.55 -4.31
C ALA A 494 -9.09 -19.58 -3.05
N GLY A 495 -9.38 -18.42 -2.47
CA GLY A 495 -10.26 -18.26 -1.30
C GLY A 495 -11.75 -18.49 -1.56
N LYS A 496 -12.15 -18.81 -2.80
CA LYS A 496 -13.50 -19.32 -3.10
C LYS A 496 -13.65 -20.80 -2.70
N GLU A 497 -12.55 -21.55 -2.69
CA GLU A 497 -12.52 -22.98 -2.41
C GLU A 497 -11.77 -23.32 -1.11
N LYS A 498 -10.82 -22.47 -0.71
CA LYS A 498 -9.95 -22.64 0.47
C LYS A 498 -10.36 -21.71 1.62
N SER A 499 -10.18 -22.18 2.84
CA SER A 499 -10.27 -21.33 4.03
C SER A 499 -9.11 -20.33 4.09
N LEU A 500 -9.26 -19.27 4.90
CA LEU A 500 -8.22 -18.26 5.05
C LEU A 500 -6.89 -18.87 5.58
N SER A 501 -6.98 -19.80 6.52
CA SER A 501 -5.79 -20.47 7.10
C SER A 501 -5.04 -21.33 6.08
N GLU A 502 -5.72 -21.94 5.12
CA GLU A 502 -5.08 -22.73 4.05
C GLU A 502 -4.37 -21.86 2.99
N LEU A 503 -4.74 -20.59 2.89
CA LEU A 503 -4.09 -19.63 2.00
C LEU A 503 -2.81 -19.04 2.58
N LEU A 504 -2.64 -19.11 3.91
CA LEU A 504 -1.51 -18.47 4.59
C LEU A 504 -0.21 -19.24 4.39
N ASN A 505 0.88 -18.49 4.20
CA ASN A 505 2.23 -19.02 4.19
C ASN A 505 2.74 -19.15 5.63
N PRO A 506 2.96 -20.38 6.14
CA PRO A 506 3.45 -20.60 7.51
C PRO A 506 4.85 -20.00 7.72
N ASP A 507 5.64 -19.86 6.65
CA ASP A 507 6.99 -19.30 6.69
C ASP A 507 7.03 -17.81 6.35
N SER A 508 5.89 -17.12 6.41
CA SER A 508 5.79 -15.69 6.08
C SER A 508 6.57 -14.77 7.03
N LEU A 509 6.97 -15.25 8.20
CA LEU A 509 7.81 -14.56 9.16
C LEU A 509 8.77 -15.53 9.84
N ARG A 510 10.07 -15.27 9.71
CA ARG A 510 11.11 -15.92 10.50
C ARG A 510 11.81 -14.89 11.39
N ILE A 511 11.83 -15.12 12.69
CA ILE A 511 12.51 -14.26 13.66
C ILE A 511 13.88 -14.85 13.98
N VAL A 512 14.93 -14.05 13.81
CA VAL A 512 16.30 -14.34 14.20
C VAL A 512 16.61 -13.53 15.45
N THR A 513 16.83 -14.17 16.58
CA THR A 513 16.96 -13.50 17.88
C THR A 513 18.41 -13.16 18.28
N HIS A 514 19.39 -13.76 17.62
CA HIS A 514 20.81 -13.66 18.00
C HIS A 514 21.70 -13.19 16.85
N ALA A 515 21.17 -12.36 15.94
CA ALA A 515 21.99 -11.73 14.91
C ALA A 515 23.05 -10.82 15.56
N ARG A 516 24.21 -10.72 14.92
CA ARG A 516 25.28 -9.81 15.33
C ARG A 516 25.41 -8.69 14.31
N VAL A 517 25.25 -7.46 14.77
CA VAL A 517 25.39 -6.26 13.94
C VAL A 517 26.57 -5.43 14.38
N GLU A 518 27.22 -4.75 13.44
CA GLU A 518 28.31 -3.83 13.76
C GLU A 518 27.81 -2.60 14.54
N PRO A 519 28.68 -1.89 15.29
CA PRO A 519 28.28 -0.74 16.11
C PRO A 519 27.57 0.37 15.35
N PHE A 520 27.89 0.58 14.07
CA PHE A 520 27.21 1.55 13.22
C PHE A 520 25.68 1.29 13.13
N LEU A 521 25.29 0.02 13.04
CA LEU A 521 23.88 -0.36 13.00
C LEU A 521 23.21 -0.29 14.38
N ALA A 522 23.97 -0.27 15.47
CA ALA A 522 23.42 -0.04 16.81
C ALA A 522 22.91 1.41 16.99
N GLU A 523 23.40 2.34 16.17
CA GLU A 523 22.98 3.74 16.15
C GLU A 523 21.88 4.03 15.11
N ALA A 524 21.28 2.97 14.54
CA ALA A 524 20.23 3.07 13.52
C ALA A 524 19.02 3.86 14.02
N LYS A 525 18.41 4.64 13.12
CA LYS A 525 17.28 5.52 13.43
C LYS A 525 16.03 5.11 12.65
N GLN A 526 14.88 5.42 13.23
CA GLN A 526 13.59 5.32 12.56
C GLN A 526 13.59 6.21 11.31
N GLY A 527 13.06 5.65 10.20
CA GLY A 527 13.00 6.36 8.91
C GLY A 527 14.28 6.30 8.08
N GLU A 528 15.36 5.71 8.60
CA GLU A 528 16.56 5.39 7.84
C GLU A 528 16.50 3.96 7.30
N TYR A 529 17.20 3.74 6.19
CA TYR A 529 17.22 2.45 5.49
C TYR A 529 18.64 1.91 5.42
N TYR A 530 18.77 0.60 5.61
CA TYR A 530 20.05 -0.06 5.68
C TYR A 530 20.11 -1.23 4.70
N GLN A 531 21.25 -1.43 4.07
CA GLN A 531 21.55 -2.68 3.38
C GLN A 531 22.47 -3.51 4.26
N PHE A 532 21.97 -4.63 4.79
CA PHE A 532 22.84 -5.64 5.36
C PHE A 532 23.57 -6.33 4.23
N GLN A 533 24.87 -6.22 4.23
CA GLN A 533 25.71 -6.61 3.11
C GLN A 533 25.50 -8.09 2.76
N ARG A 534 25.25 -8.38 1.48
CA ARG A 534 24.94 -9.71 0.92
C ARG A 534 23.58 -10.31 1.37
N VAL A 535 22.85 -9.68 2.29
CA VAL A 535 21.61 -10.22 2.88
C VAL A 535 20.37 -9.57 2.28
N GLY A 536 20.21 -8.28 2.40
CA GLY A 536 18.99 -7.58 1.97
C GLY A 536 18.96 -6.12 2.41
N TYR A 537 17.77 -5.52 2.24
CA TYR A 537 17.49 -4.18 2.74
C TYR A 537 16.61 -4.28 3.99
N PHE A 538 16.89 -3.41 4.94
CA PHE A 538 16.31 -3.43 6.27
C PHE A 538 15.98 -2.01 6.75
N CYS A 539 15.04 -1.93 7.69
CA CYS A 539 14.78 -0.73 8.48
C CYS A 539 14.65 -1.10 9.96
N LEU A 540 14.82 -0.10 10.83
CA LEU A 540 14.61 -0.26 12.25
C LEU A 540 13.09 -0.34 12.54
N ASP A 541 12.65 -1.39 13.23
CA ASP A 541 11.23 -1.54 13.62
C ASP A 541 10.88 -0.59 14.78
N PRO A 542 9.66 -0.02 14.82
CA PRO A 542 9.18 0.78 15.95
C PRO A 542 9.25 0.10 17.33
N ASP A 543 9.25 -1.24 17.39
CA ASP A 543 9.44 -1.99 18.64
C ASP A 543 10.87 -1.93 19.17
N SER A 544 11.82 -1.40 18.41
CA SER A 544 13.24 -1.32 18.77
C SER A 544 13.47 -0.41 19.97
N ARG A 545 14.35 -0.84 20.84
CA ARG A 545 14.79 -0.10 22.03
C ARG A 545 16.33 -0.13 22.11
N PRO A 546 16.96 0.78 22.86
CA PRO A 546 18.41 0.79 22.97
C PRO A 546 19.04 -0.51 23.49
N ASP A 547 18.31 -1.27 24.30
CA ASP A 547 18.69 -2.57 24.84
C ASP A 547 18.17 -3.76 24.03
N HIS A 548 17.35 -3.52 23.00
CA HIS A 548 16.77 -4.55 22.14
C HIS A 548 16.50 -4.01 20.73
N LEU A 549 17.50 -4.11 19.89
CA LEU A 549 17.41 -3.69 18.48
C LEU A 549 16.58 -4.68 17.68
N VAL A 550 15.63 -4.18 16.89
CA VAL A 550 14.76 -4.96 16.02
C VAL A 550 14.82 -4.40 14.60
N PHE A 551 15.23 -5.23 13.64
CA PHE A 551 15.29 -4.87 12.23
C PHE A 551 14.29 -5.66 11.41
N ASN A 552 13.54 -4.98 10.55
CA ASN A 552 12.63 -5.58 9.59
C ASN A 552 13.30 -5.70 8.23
N ARG A 553 13.28 -6.90 7.62
CA ARG A 553 13.68 -7.06 6.22
C ARG A 553 12.62 -6.48 5.31
N THR A 554 12.98 -5.43 4.57
CA THR A 554 12.14 -4.83 3.54
C THR A 554 12.04 -5.74 2.32
N VAL A 555 13.17 -6.02 1.68
CA VAL A 555 13.31 -6.94 0.53
C VAL A 555 14.68 -7.62 0.54
N SER A 556 14.77 -8.81 -0.06
CA SER A 556 16.05 -9.50 -0.29
C SER A 556 16.87 -8.82 -1.39
N LEU A 557 18.19 -9.08 -1.44
CA LEU A 557 19.04 -8.61 -2.55
C LEU A 557 18.75 -9.34 -3.86
N LYS A 558 18.22 -10.58 -3.83
CA LYS A 558 17.89 -11.33 -5.04
C LYS A 558 16.70 -10.69 -5.73
N ASP A 559 16.93 -10.17 -6.92
CA ASP A 559 15.91 -9.65 -7.79
C ASP A 559 15.28 -10.79 -8.59
N THR A 560 14.08 -11.19 -8.20
CA THR A 560 13.31 -12.24 -8.87
C THR A 560 12.71 -11.75 -10.19
N TRP A 561 12.40 -10.45 -10.31
CA TRP A 561 11.86 -9.84 -11.52
C TRP A 561 12.82 -9.92 -12.70
N LYS A 562 14.11 -9.62 -12.48
CA LYS A 562 15.14 -9.74 -13.52
C LYS A 562 15.36 -11.17 -14.03
N LYS A 563 14.93 -12.19 -13.29
CA LYS A 563 15.03 -13.59 -13.71
C LYS A 563 13.85 -14.03 -14.58
N VAL A 564 12.67 -13.47 -14.38
CA VAL A 564 11.45 -13.79 -15.15
C VAL A 564 11.53 -13.20 -16.56
N ASN A 565 12.25 -12.07 -16.72
CA ASN A 565 12.37 -11.34 -17.99
C ASN A 565 13.69 -11.61 -18.75
N LYS A 566 14.43 -12.66 -18.38
CA LYS A 566 15.57 -13.21 -19.14
C LYS A 566 15.17 -14.54 -19.75
#